data_839f211468c02d2e69f3e126c79aa231
#
_entry.id   839f211468c02d2e69f3e126c79aa231
#
_cell.length_a   1.000
_cell.length_b   1.000
_cell.length_c   1.000
_cell.angle_alpha   90.00
_cell.angle_beta   90.00
_cell.angle_gamma   90.00
#
_symmetry.space_group_name_H-M   'P 1'
#
loop_
_entity.id
_entity.type
_entity.pdbx_description
1 polymer ?
#
loop_
_entity_poly.entity_id
_entity_poly.type
_entity_poly.pdbx_seq_one_letter_code
_entity_poly.pdbx_strand_id
1 'polypeptide(L)'
;MSGEYYTLKIAGLERKLKKFPVSDQLDIAAFILFGDVELTEHCAVQLLKRVPEFDYILTPEAKSIPLAYEMSRRSGKKYIVIRKSVKVYMDHPVEIKESSITTKGTQSLYLGHEDGDLLKGKRVLIVDDVISTGESLAACKKVAEAFGAEIVGCCAPLAEGDAAERSDIIFLEKLPLFFKV
;
A
#
# COMPACT_ATOMS: atom_id res chain seq x y z
N MET A 1 2.48 4.33 30.75
CA MET A 1 1.97 5.37 29.86
C MET A 1 0.84 4.76 29.04
N SER A 2 -0.42 5.10 29.30
CA SER A 2 -1.56 4.67 28.49
C SER A 2 -1.47 5.44 27.17
N GLY A 3 -1.05 4.77 26.10
CA GLY A 3 -1.01 5.40 24.78
C GLY A 3 -2.41 5.86 24.38
N GLU A 4 -2.53 7.06 23.82
CA GLU A 4 -3.78 7.52 23.24
C GLU A 4 -4.17 6.66 22.04
N TYR A 5 -5.48 6.44 21.87
CA TYR A 5 -6.04 5.65 20.76
C TYR A 5 -6.93 6.53 19.89
N TYR A 6 -6.92 6.23 18.60
CA TYR A 6 -7.89 6.73 17.65
C TYR A 6 -8.88 5.61 17.30
N THR A 7 -10.16 5.90 17.36
CA THR A 7 -11.19 4.94 16.95
C THR A 7 -11.49 5.09 15.47
N LEU A 8 -11.06 4.11 14.69
CA LEU A 8 -11.29 4.03 13.25
C LEU A 8 -12.54 3.21 12.97
N LYS A 9 -13.44 3.75 12.14
CA LYS A 9 -14.56 3.01 11.55
C LYS A 9 -14.28 2.80 10.08
N ILE A 10 -14.15 1.54 9.65
CA ILE A 10 -13.78 1.19 8.28
C ILE A 10 -14.42 -0.14 7.87
N ALA A 11 -14.92 -0.21 6.65
CA ALA A 11 -15.48 -1.43 6.04
C ALA A 11 -16.55 -2.13 6.92
N GLY A 12 -17.32 -1.34 7.70
CA GLY A 12 -18.35 -1.83 8.62
C GLY A 12 -17.83 -2.32 9.98
N LEU A 13 -16.54 -2.16 10.25
CA LEU A 13 -15.89 -2.54 11.51
C LEU A 13 -15.39 -1.31 12.25
N GLU A 14 -15.11 -1.51 13.54
CA GLU A 14 -14.46 -0.52 14.40
C GLU A 14 -13.15 -1.09 14.96
N ARG A 15 -12.07 -0.27 14.91
CA ARG A 15 -10.76 -0.63 15.47
C ARG A 15 -10.17 0.54 16.26
N LYS A 16 -9.50 0.22 17.36
CA LYS A 16 -8.73 1.17 18.14
C LYS A 16 -7.27 1.16 17.70
N LEU A 17 -6.85 2.20 17.02
CA LEU A 17 -5.49 2.38 16.54
C LEU A 17 -4.68 3.13 17.59
N LYS A 18 -3.54 2.57 17.99
CA LYS A 18 -2.64 3.24 18.93
C LYS A 18 -1.92 4.37 18.21
N LYS A 19 -1.86 5.55 18.86
CA LYS A 19 -1.10 6.70 18.37
C LYS A 19 0.37 6.59 18.75
N PHE A 20 1.24 7.03 17.84
CA PHE A 20 2.69 7.07 18.02
C PHE A 20 3.25 8.41 17.58
N PRO A 21 4.15 9.02 18.36
CA PRO A 21 4.83 10.24 17.95
C PRO A 21 5.81 9.96 16.82
N VAL A 22 5.71 10.74 15.74
CA VAL A 22 6.68 10.77 14.65
C VAL A 22 7.56 12.01 14.71
N SER A 23 7.09 13.05 15.40
CA SER A 23 7.85 14.24 15.76
C SER A 23 7.31 14.85 17.06
N ASP A 24 7.94 15.94 17.52
CA ASP A 24 7.46 16.67 18.71
C ASP A 24 6.06 17.26 18.50
N GLN A 25 5.68 17.52 17.25
CA GLN A 25 4.44 18.19 16.86
C GLN A 25 3.41 17.28 16.19
N LEU A 26 3.74 16.01 15.94
CA LEU A 26 2.87 15.13 15.14
C LEU A 26 2.85 13.70 15.67
N ASP A 27 1.64 13.19 15.90
CA ASP A 27 1.38 11.77 16.11
C ASP A 27 0.66 11.19 14.88
N ILE A 28 0.89 9.90 14.61
CA ILE A 28 0.13 9.10 13.65
C ILE A 28 -0.59 7.95 14.36
N ALA A 29 -1.70 7.48 13.80
CA ALA A 29 -2.36 6.26 14.27
C ALA A 29 -1.87 5.06 13.47
N ALA A 30 -1.33 4.05 14.14
CA ALA A 30 -0.77 2.89 13.47
C ALA A 30 -1.88 1.96 12.95
N PHE A 31 -2.02 1.88 11.63
CA PHE A 31 -2.87 0.91 10.95
C PHE A 31 -2.04 -0.30 10.53
N ILE A 32 -2.40 -1.47 11.06
CA ILE A 32 -1.65 -2.71 10.84
C ILE A 32 -2.64 -3.83 10.58
N LEU A 33 -2.53 -4.46 9.40
CA LEU A 33 -3.36 -5.59 8.98
C LEU A 33 -2.81 -6.95 9.43
N PHE A 34 -1.56 -7.01 9.89
CA PHE A 34 -0.96 -8.26 10.37
C PHE A 34 -1.76 -8.84 11.53
N GLY A 35 -2.27 -10.06 11.36
CA GLY A 35 -3.07 -10.76 12.36
C GLY A 35 -4.53 -10.35 12.45
N ASP A 36 -4.94 -9.23 11.85
CA ASP A 36 -6.36 -8.82 11.79
C ASP A 36 -7.03 -9.35 10.51
N VAL A 37 -7.36 -10.63 10.54
CA VAL A 37 -7.94 -11.34 9.39
C VAL A 37 -9.30 -10.74 9.02
N GLU A 38 -10.17 -10.51 10.01
CA GLU A 38 -11.51 -9.96 9.80
C GLU A 38 -11.45 -8.60 9.08
N LEU A 39 -10.60 -7.70 9.57
CA LEU A 39 -10.43 -6.38 8.95
C LEU A 39 -9.88 -6.48 7.53
N THR A 40 -8.90 -7.37 7.32
CA THR A 40 -8.29 -7.61 6.01
C THR A 40 -9.33 -8.10 4.99
N GLU A 41 -10.17 -9.07 5.38
CA GLU A 41 -11.25 -9.60 4.54
C GLU A 41 -12.28 -8.52 4.20
N HIS A 42 -12.73 -7.75 5.18
CA HIS A 42 -13.70 -6.68 4.99
C HIS A 42 -13.17 -5.58 4.07
N CYS A 43 -11.92 -5.15 4.26
CA CYS A 43 -11.28 -4.16 3.39
C CYS A 43 -11.15 -4.68 1.95
N ALA A 44 -10.72 -5.93 1.76
CA ALA A 44 -10.58 -6.53 0.43
C ALA A 44 -11.92 -6.58 -0.32
N VAL A 45 -13.00 -7.00 0.35
CA VAL A 45 -14.35 -7.03 -0.24
C VAL A 45 -14.80 -5.64 -0.67
N GLN A 46 -14.59 -4.62 0.14
CA GLN A 46 -15.04 -3.27 -0.18
C GLN A 46 -14.20 -2.62 -1.27
N LEU A 47 -12.89 -2.85 -1.28
CA LEU A 47 -11.99 -2.34 -2.33
C LEU A 47 -12.29 -2.99 -3.68
N LEU A 48 -12.49 -4.31 -3.73
CA LEU A 48 -12.80 -5.02 -4.98
C LEU A 48 -14.09 -4.54 -5.65
N LYS A 49 -15.03 -3.95 -4.91
CA LYS A 49 -16.24 -3.33 -5.48
C LYS A 49 -15.99 -1.96 -6.14
N ARG A 50 -14.85 -1.33 -5.85
CA ARG A 50 -14.54 0.05 -6.26
C ARG A 50 -13.44 0.16 -7.30
N VAL A 51 -12.55 -0.85 -7.35
CA VAL A 51 -11.42 -0.83 -8.28
C VAL A 51 -11.84 -1.23 -9.70
N PRO A 52 -11.14 -0.74 -10.73
CA PRO A 52 -11.39 -1.15 -12.10
C PRO A 52 -10.96 -2.61 -12.32
N GLU A 53 -11.30 -3.15 -13.48
CA GLU A 53 -10.82 -4.45 -13.95
C GLU A 53 -9.28 -4.46 -14.07
N PHE A 54 -8.64 -5.51 -13.56
CA PHE A 54 -7.19 -5.68 -13.56
C PHE A 54 -6.79 -7.13 -13.83
N ASP A 55 -5.53 -7.34 -14.21
CA ASP A 55 -4.97 -8.66 -14.48
C ASP A 55 -4.03 -9.12 -13.36
N TYR A 56 -3.28 -8.18 -12.74
CA TYR A 56 -2.35 -8.42 -11.63
C TYR A 56 -2.51 -7.37 -10.54
N ILE A 57 -2.23 -7.79 -9.31
CA ILE A 57 -2.02 -6.89 -8.18
C ILE A 57 -0.52 -6.70 -7.97
N LEU A 58 -0.08 -5.46 -7.77
CA LEU A 58 1.28 -5.12 -7.41
C LEU A 58 1.27 -4.43 -6.03
N THR A 59 2.06 -4.92 -5.09
CA THR A 59 2.04 -4.43 -3.71
C THR A 59 3.46 -4.30 -3.15
N PRO A 60 3.78 -3.24 -2.40
CA PRO A 60 5.08 -3.15 -1.72
C PRO A 60 5.11 -4.03 -0.47
N GLU A 61 6.29 -4.58 -0.11
CA GLU A 61 6.44 -5.21 1.19
C GLU A 61 6.42 -4.14 2.30
N ALA A 62 5.88 -4.40 3.50
CA ALA A 62 5.34 -5.69 3.92
C ALA A 62 3.88 -5.62 4.36
N LYS A 63 3.39 -4.45 4.87
CA LYS A 63 2.11 -4.34 5.59
C LYS A 63 0.88 -4.56 4.72
N SER A 64 0.99 -4.27 3.42
CA SER A 64 -0.08 -4.45 2.43
C SER A 64 -0.21 -5.88 1.90
N ILE A 65 0.77 -6.75 2.15
CA ILE A 65 0.75 -8.13 1.64
C ILE A 65 -0.51 -8.92 2.06
N PRO A 66 -0.98 -8.88 3.32
CA PRO A 66 -2.23 -9.58 3.69
C PRO A 66 -3.43 -9.15 2.86
N LEU A 67 -3.55 -7.84 2.60
CA LEU A 67 -4.63 -7.29 1.77
C LEU A 67 -4.50 -7.75 0.32
N ALA A 68 -3.31 -7.66 -0.26
CA ALA A 68 -3.05 -8.11 -1.63
C ALA A 68 -3.35 -9.61 -1.81
N TYR A 69 -2.95 -10.44 -0.83
CA TYR A 69 -3.28 -11.85 -0.80
C TYR A 69 -4.81 -12.08 -0.81
N GLU A 70 -5.54 -11.40 0.08
CA GLU A 70 -6.98 -11.60 0.19
C GLU A 70 -7.74 -11.09 -1.05
N MET A 71 -7.32 -9.96 -1.62
CA MET A 71 -7.85 -9.47 -2.89
C MET A 71 -7.56 -10.44 -4.03
N SER A 72 -6.36 -11.02 -4.09
CA SER A 72 -5.95 -12.05 -5.05
C SER A 72 -6.80 -13.31 -4.92
N ARG A 73 -6.98 -13.81 -3.71
CA ARG A 73 -7.80 -15.00 -3.42
C ARG A 73 -9.25 -14.83 -3.89
N ARG A 74 -9.83 -13.65 -3.69
CA ARG A 74 -11.23 -13.35 -4.06
C ARG A 74 -11.41 -13.08 -5.55
N SER A 75 -10.47 -12.40 -6.18
CA SER A 75 -10.55 -12.04 -7.60
C SER A 75 -10.06 -13.16 -8.54
N GLY A 76 -9.30 -14.13 -8.03
CA GLY A 76 -8.62 -15.13 -8.84
C GLY A 76 -7.42 -14.58 -9.62
N LYS A 77 -7.02 -13.32 -9.37
CA LYS A 77 -5.88 -12.67 -10.02
C LYS A 77 -4.63 -12.84 -9.15
N LYS A 78 -3.46 -12.99 -9.78
CA LYS A 78 -2.20 -13.10 -9.04
C LYS A 78 -1.78 -11.76 -8.43
N TYR A 79 -1.02 -11.81 -7.31
CA TYR A 79 -0.34 -10.64 -6.78
C TYR A 79 1.17 -10.83 -6.84
N ILE A 80 1.89 -9.73 -7.01
CA ILE A 80 3.34 -9.63 -7.08
C ILE A 80 3.81 -8.66 -6.00
N VAL A 81 4.89 -9.00 -5.30
CA VAL A 81 5.41 -8.21 -4.19
C VAL A 81 6.69 -7.50 -4.61
N ILE A 82 6.66 -6.17 -4.57
CA ILE A 82 7.87 -5.35 -4.70
C ILE A 82 8.65 -5.42 -3.39
N ARG A 83 9.94 -5.70 -3.47
CA ARG A 83 10.80 -5.91 -2.30
C ARG A 83 11.64 -4.68 -1.97
N LYS A 84 11.96 -4.52 -0.69
CA LYS A 84 12.86 -3.44 -0.19
C LYS A 84 14.34 -3.84 -0.17
N SER A 85 14.64 -5.08 -0.54
CA SER A 85 16.01 -5.60 -0.68
C SER A 85 16.03 -6.73 -1.69
N VAL A 86 17.16 -6.90 -2.36
CA VAL A 86 17.39 -8.05 -3.25
C VAL A 86 17.32 -9.35 -2.46
N LYS A 87 16.67 -10.36 -3.01
CA LYS A 87 16.57 -11.72 -2.46
C LYS A 87 17.32 -12.70 -3.34
N VAL A 88 17.86 -13.78 -2.74
CA VAL A 88 18.67 -14.77 -3.45
C VAL A 88 17.95 -15.48 -4.60
N TYR A 89 16.62 -15.46 -4.59
CA TYR A 89 15.77 -16.05 -5.62
C TYR A 89 15.34 -15.04 -6.72
N MET A 90 15.82 -13.79 -6.66
CA MET A 90 15.55 -12.81 -7.70
C MET A 90 16.58 -12.93 -8.81
N ASP A 91 16.10 -13.24 -10.01
CA ASP A 91 16.92 -13.19 -11.20
C ASP A 91 16.92 -11.77 -11.78
N HIS A 92 18.13 -11.24 -12.02
CA HIS A 92 18.36 -9.90 -12.58
C HIS A 92 17.40 -8.81 -12.06
N PRO A 93 17.42 -8.50 -10.74
CA PRO A 93 16.45 -7.57 -10.17
C PRO A 93 16.62 -6.15 -10.73
N VAL A 94 15.51 -5.55 -11.13
CA VAL A 94 15.45 -4.12 -11.43
C VAL A 94 15.36 -3.36 -10.12
N GLU A 95 16.28 -2.40 -9.94
CA GLU A 95 16.30 -1.48 -8.80
C GLU A 95 15.70 -0.14 -9.21
N ILE A 96 14.71 0.33 -8.46
CA ILE A 96 14.20 1.70 -8.52
C ILE A 96 14.60 2.42 -7.26
N LYS A 97 15.45 3.44 -7.41
CA LYS A 97 15.86 4.32 -6.32
C LYS A 97 14.88 5.47 -6.17
N GLU A 98 14.43 5.71 -4.97
CA GLU A 98 13.63 6.86 -4.62
C GLU A 98 14.35 7.70 -3.58
N SER A 99 14.57 8.97 -3.90
CA SER A 99 15.08 9.95 -2.95
C SER A 99 13.89 10.54 -2.21
N SER A 100 13.63 10.08 -1.00
CA SER A 100 12.65 10.73 -0.12
C SER A 100 13.22 12.05 0.40
N ILE A 101 12.47 13.14 0.22
CA ILE A 101 12.81 14.46 0.76
C ILE A 101 12.66 14.47 2.29
N THR A 102 11.83 13.58 2.82
CA THR A 102 11.42 13.56 4.25
C THR A 102 12.16 12.55 5.10
N THR A 103 12.71 11.49 4.51
CA THR A 103 13.46 10.46 5.24
C THR A 103 14.95 10.58 4.90
N LYS A 104 15.83 10.64 5.90
CA LYS A 104 17.29 10.63 5.71
C LYS A 104 17.72 9.27 5.15
N GLY A 105 17.55 9.05 3.83
CA GLY A 105 18.02 7.86 3.15
C GLY A 105 17.30 7.63 1.82
N THR A 106 18.04 7.09 0.85
CA THR A 106 17.48 6.59 -0.41
C THR A 106 16.82 5.24 -0.13
N GLN A 107 15.53 5.12 -0.40
CA GLN A 107 14.84 3.83 -0.34
C GLN A 107 14.88 3.21 -1.73
N SER A 108 15.39 1.98 -1.82
CA SER A 108 15.38 1.21 -3.07
C SER A 108 14.26 0.18 -3.05
N LEU A 109 13.60 0.04 -4.19
CA LEU A 109 12.62 -1.01 -4.45
C LEU A 109 13.16 -1.94 -5.53
N TYR A 110 12.86 -3.22 -5.40
CA TYR A 110 13.39 -4.29 -6.25
C TYR A 110 12.27 -5.20 -6.75
N LEU A 111 12.32 -5.53 -8.03
CA LEU A 111 11.49 -6.57 -8.63
C LEU A 111 12.35 -7.43 -9.56
N GLY A 112 12.29 -8.76 -9.40
CA GLY A 112 12.97 -9.70 -10.29
C GLY A 112 12.36 -9.72 -11.69
N HIS A 113 13.15 -10.02 -12.72
CA HIS A 113 12.68 -10.08 -14.09
C HIS A 113 11.59 -11.14 -14.30
N GLU A 114 11.67 -12.28 -13.63
CA GLU A 114 10.66 -13.34 -13.73
C GLU A 114 9.26 -12.83 -13.35
N ASP A 115 9.15 -12.08 -12.24
CA ASP A 115 7.89 -11.49 -11.80
C ASP A 115 7.51 -10.26 -12.65
N GLY A 116 8.49 -9.44 -13.03
CA GLY A 116 8.28 -8.22 -13.79
C GLY A 116 7.78 -8.49 -15.22
N ASP A 117 8.30 -9.52 -15.88
CA ASP A 117 7.90 -9.90 -17.24
C ASP A 117 6.43 -10.33 -17.31
N LEU A 118 5.86 -10.83 -16.21
CA LEU A 118 4.44 -11.13 -16.11
C LEU A 118 3.56 -9.88 -16.21
N LEU A 119 4.11 -8.71 -15.90
CA LEU A 119 3.37 -7.43 -15.90
C LEU A 119 3.32 -6.77 -17.28
N LYS A 120 4.17 -7.17 -18.22
CA LYS A 120 4.31 -6.53 -19.52
C LYS A 120 3.00 -6.53 -20.31
N GLY A 121 2.49 -5.31 -20.59
CA GLY A 121 1.22 -5.10 -21.31
C GLY A 121 -0.01 -5.56 -20.53
N LYS A 122 0.10 -5.78 -19.22
CA LYS A 122 -1.01 -6.18 -18.35
C LYS A 122 -1.57 -4.99 -17.58
N ARG A 123 -2.86 -5.06 -17.29
CA ARG A 123 -3.56 -4.10 -16.42
C ARG A 123 -3.20 -4.40 -14.97
N VAL A 124 -2.52 -3.47 -14.31
CA VAL A 124 -1.98 -3.65 -12.96
C VAL A 124 -2.70 -2.72 -11.98
N LEU A 125 -3.20 -3.31 -10.90
CA LEU A 125 -3.73 -2.60 -9.75
C LEU A 125 -2.65 -2.52 -8.67
N ILE A 126 -2.26 -1.30 -8.27
CA ILE A 126 -1.34 -1.11 -7.14
C ILE A 126 -2.15 -1.08 -5.84
N VAL A 127 -1.75 -1.91 -4.86
CA VAL A 127 -2.41 -2.05 -3.57
C VAL A 127 -1.42 -1.73 -2.45
N ASP A 128 -1.77 -0.80 -1.57
CA ASP A 128 -1.03 -0.50 -0.34
C ASP A 128 -1.94 -0.60 0.89
N ASP A 129 -1.40 -0.50 2.10
CA ASP A 129 -2.18 -0.47 3.35
C ASP A 129 -2.68 0.95 3.69
N VAL A 130 -1.81 1.94 3.56
CA VAL A 130 -2.10 3.36 3.77
C VAL A 130 -1.37 4.18 2.72
N ILE A 131 -2.08 5.05 2.03
CA ILE A 131 -1.48 6.06 1.16
C ILE A 131 -1.42 7.38 1.93
N SER A 132 -0.20 7.87 2.19
CA SER A 132 0.07 9.12 2.91
C SER A 132 0.73 10.15 1.99
N THR A 133 2.05 10.34 2.05
CA THR A 133 2.75 11.27 1.14
C THR A 133 2.69 10.87 -0.33
N GLY A 134 2.46 9.61 -0.61
CA GLY A 134 2.43 9.06 -1.97
C GLY A 134 3.79 8.67 -2.53
N GLU A 135 4.88 8.81 -1.76
CA GLU A 135 6.23 8.41 -2.18
C GLU A 135 6.30 6.91 -2.50
N SER A 136 5.81 6.06 -1.58
CA SER A 136 5.75 4.60 -1.81
C SER A 136 4.95 4.25 -3.06
N LEU A 137 3.82 4.94 -3.27
CA LEU A 137 2.98 4.75 -4.44
C LEU A 137 3.70 5.17 -5.73
N ALA A 138 4.41 6.31 -5.71
CA ALA A 138 5.19 6.78 -6.86
C ALA A 138 6.30 5.80 -7.23
N ALA A 139 6.98 5.22 -6.24
CA ALA A 139 7.99 4.19 -6.47
C ALA A 139 7.39 2.92 -7.06
N CYS A 140 6.24 2.46 -6.56
CA CYS A 140 5.54 1.31 -7.14
C CYS A 140 5.11 1.55 -8.59
N LYS A 141 4.65 2.77 -8.92
CA LYS A 141 4.32 3.16 -10.30
C LYS A 141 5.54 3.05 -11.21
N LYS A 142 6.69 3.59 -10.80
CA LYS A 142 7.94 3.49 -11.57
C LYS A 142 8.38 2.05 -11.81
N VAL A 143 8.22 1.16 -10.82
CA VAL A 143 8.49 -0.28 -10.99
C VAL A 143 7.58 -0.87 -12.06
N ALA A 144 6.26 -0.63 -11.98
CA ALA A 144 5.30 -1.11 -12.95
C ALA A 144 5.60 -0.62 -14.37
N GLU A 145 5.89 0.68 -14.51
CA GLU A 145 6.24 1.33 -15.79
C GLU A 145 7.53 0.76 -16.39
N ALA A 146 8.56 0.48 -15.57
CA ALA A 146 9.81 -0.12 -16.03
C ALA A 146 9.63 -1.49 -16.70
N PHE A 147 8.59 -2.23 -16.31
CA PHE A 147 8.21 -3.50 -16.93
C PHE A 147 7.11 -3.37 -18.00
N GLY A 148 6.72 -2.15 -18.36
CA GLY A 148 5.71 -1.92 -19.40
C GLY A 148 4.30 -2.33 -19.01
N ALA A 149 3.96 -2.24 -17.73
CA ALA A 149 2.61 -2.46 -17.22
C ALA A 149 1.69 -1.27 -17.51
N GLU A 150 0.41 -1.52 -17.68
CA GLU A 150 -0.64 -0.51 -17.70
C GLU A 150 -1.23 -0.36 -16.28
N ILE A 151 -0.96 0.76 -15.61
CA ILE A 151 -1.50 1.02 -14.27
C ILE A 151 -2.95 1.47 -14.40
N VAL A 152 -3.89 0.62 -13.99
CA VAL A 152 -5.34 0.91 -14.10
C VAL A 152 -5.94 1.50 -12.84
N GLY A 153 -5.22 1.42 -11.72
CA GLY A 153 -5.67 2.01 -10.46
C GLY A 153 -4.66 1.82 -9.33
N CYS A 154 -4.85 2.64 -8.31
CA CYS A 154 -4.09 2.56 -7.05
C CYS A 154 -5.09 2.59 -5.91
N CYS A 155 -4.99 1.64 -4.98
CA CYS A 155 -5.93 1.59 -3.87
C CYS A 155 -5.26 1.24 -2.53
N ALA A 156 -5.92 1.66 -1.46
CA ALA A 156 -5.57 1.31 -0.08
C ALA A 156 -6.83 1.35 0.79
N PRO A 157 -6.88 0.67 1.93
CA PRO A 157 -7.92 0.87 2.93
C PRO A 157 -8.01 2.32 3.40
N LEU A 158 -6.87 2.98 3.60
CA LEU A 158 -6.81 4.32 4.16
C LEU A 158 -6.01 5.29 3.29
N ALA A 159 -6.52 6.54 3.24
CA ALA A 159 -5.77 7.70 2.79
C ALA A 159 -5.50 8.60 3.99
N GLU A 160 -4.21 8.86 4.30
CA GLU A 160 -3.78 9.61 5.46
C GLU A 160 -3.47 11.07 5.11
N GLY A 161 -3.98 11.99 5.93
CA GLY A 161 -3.75 13.42 5.76
C GLY A 161 -4.23 13.92 4.39
N ASP A 162 -3.38 14.68 3.69
CA ASP A 162 -3.69 15.30 2.39
C ASP A 162 -3.95 14.28 1.28
N ALA A 163 -3.49 13.03 1.43
CA ALA A 163 -3.80 11.97 0.48
C ALA A 163 -5.32 11.74 0.34
N ALA A 164 -6.10 12.06 1.36
CA ALA A 164 -7.54 11.93 1.34
C ALA A 164 -8.26 12.92 0.38
N GLU A 165 -7.54 13.91 -0.14
CA GLU A 165 -8.06 14.87 -1.14
C GLU A 165 -7.67 14.48 -2.59
N ARG A 166 -6.91 13.39 -2.77
CA ARG A 166 -6.48 12.90 -4.10
C ARG A 166 -7.62 12.21 -4.82
N SER A 167 -7.74 12.48 -6.12
CA SER A 167 -8.71 11.85 -7.01
C SER A 167 -8.15 10.67 -7.82
N ASP A 168 -6.83 10.45 -7.78
CA ASP A 168 -6.13 9.39 -8.52
C ASP A 168 -5.92 8.10 -7.72
N ILE A 169 -6.49 8.03 -6.51
CA ILE A 169 -6.45 6.86 -5.64
C ILE A 169 -7.85 6.44 -5.19
N ILE A 170 -8.00 5.15 -4.89
CA ILE A 170 -9.24 4.56 -4.38
C ILE A 170 -8.99 4.14 -2.95
N PHE A 171 -9.78 4.64 -2.01
CA PHE A 171 -9.66 4.28 -0.60
C PHE A 171 -11.03 4.12 0.07
N LEU A 172 -11.03 3.51 1.24
CA LEU A 172 -12.27 3.25 1.98
C LEU A 172 -12.58 4.36 2.97
N GLU A 173 -11.55 4.83 3.72
CA GLU A 173 -11.72 5.79 4.79
C GLU A 173 -10.51 6.72 4.91
N LYS A 174 -10.73 7.93 5.46
CA LYS A 174 -9.67 8.89 5.78
C LYS A 174 -9.01 8.57 7.11
N LEU A 175 -7.70 8.69 7.18
CA LEU A 175 -6.93 8.61 8.41
C LEU A 175 -6.38 10.00 8.76
N PRO A 176 -6.80 10.62 9.87
CA PRO A 176 -6.30 11.95 10.23
C PRO A 176 -4.86 11.89 10.73
N LEU A 177 -4.14 13.00 10.53
CA LEU A 177 -2.90 13.32 11.24
C LEU A 177 -3.25 14.03 12.56
N PHE A 178 -2.49 13.78 13.63
CA PHE A 178 -2.75 14.29 14.96
C PHE A 178 -1.69 15.32 15.35
N PHE A 179 -1.94 16.58 15.06
CA PHE A 179 -1.04 17.67 15.43
C PHE A 179 -1.18 17.99 16.92
N LYS A 180 -0.04 18.14 17.61
CA LYS A 180 0.02 18.59 19.00
C LYS A 180 0.03 20.11 19.04
N VAL A 181 -0.79 20.66 19.89
CA VAL A 181 -0.87 22.11 20.16
C VAL A 181 0.14 22.48 21.24
#